data_f2591db92fd5b4c6712050344a837900
#
_entry.id   f2591db92fd5b4c6712050344a837900
#
_cell.length_a   1.000
_cell.length_b   1.000
_cell.length_c   1.000
_cell.angle_alpha   90.00
_cell.angle_beta   90.00
_cell.angle_gamma   90.00
#
_symmetry.space_group_name_H-M   'P 1'
#
loop_
_entity.id
_entity.type
_entity.pdbx_description
1 polymer ?
#
loop_
_entity_poly.entity_id
_entity_poly.type
_entity_poly.pdbx_seq_one_letter_code
_entity_poly.pdbx_strand_id
1 'polypeptide(L)'
;GLADKNIITMLLIFLTAGVFVGVVGRSSAESVAYFMLSIIPARFAVAVLFVVACFVSTAMGTSVGTITLLTPIAAAVSQSSGFSLALCVASVMGGSMFGDNLSFISDTTIAACNGQGCEMKDKFRENFWIALPAAIVSLVLILISSFRAEIGTAVTHEYNLTQIIPYVLVLVGGIAGFNVFLVLLTGIVSGAVIMLAMGQVTPYEMLAAMGSGVSGMFETCMVAVLVAAMCALIRENGGF
;
A
#
# COMPACT_ATOMS: atom_id res chain seq x y z
N GLY A 1 -20.46 -11.92 12.54
CA GLY A 1 -19.11 -12.38 12.23
C GLY A 1 -18.76 -12.27 10.76
N LEU A 2 -18.77 -13.37 9.99
CA LEU A 2 -18.26 -13.39 8.59
C LEU A 2 -19.01 -12.47 7.61
N ALA A 3 -20.23 -12.09 7.90
CA ALA A 3 -21.03 -11.16 7.09
C ALA A 3 -20.86 -9.69 7.51
N ASP A 4 -19.82 -9.38 8.30
CA ASP A 4 -19.50 -8.00 8.65
C ASP A 4 -19.03 -7.25 7.41
N LYS A 5 -19.59 -6.05 7.19
CA LYS A 5 -19.30 -5.22 6.01
C LYS A 5 -17.81 -4.89 5.89
N ASN A 6 -17.13 -4.68 7.01
CA ASN A 6 -15.72 -4.33 7.02
C ASN A 6 -14.85 -5.50 6.54
N ILE A 7 -15.19 -6.72 6.94
CA ILE A 7 -14.48 -7.93 6.51
C ILE A 7 -14.66 -8.15 5.02
N ILE A 8 -15.90 -8.04 4.53
CA ILE A 8 -16.19 -8.17 3.09
C ILE A 8 -15.42 -7.09 2.29
N THR A 9 -15.42 -5.85 2.77
CA THR A 9 -14.69 -4.76 2.12
C THR A 9 -13.18 -5.06 2.07
N MET A 10 -12.59 -5.53 3.17
CA MET A 10 -11.19 -5.87 3.24
C MET A 10 -10.82 -7.03 2.29
N LEU A 11 -11.64 -8.07 2.24
CA LEU A 11 -11.45 -9.19 1.30
C LEU A 11 -11.50 -8.72 -0.15
N LEU A 12 -12.46 -7.86 -0.49
CA LEU A 12 -12.56 -7.29 -1.83
C LEU A 12 -11.35 -6.42 -2.18
N ILE A 13 -10.81 -5.66 -1.23
CA ILE A 13 -9.57 -4.88 -1.44
C ILE A 13 -8.41 -5.83 -1.74
N PHE A 14 -8.21 -6.89 -0.97
CA PHE A 14 -7.14 -7.85 -1.21
C PHE A 14 -7.26 -8.51 -2.58
N LEU A 15 -8.45 -8.98 -2.94
CA LEU A 15 -8.69 -9.63 -4.24
C LEU A 15 -8.45 -8.65 -5.40
N THR A 16 -8.98 -7.43 -5.30
CA THR A 16 -8.80 -6.39 -6.34
C THR A 16 -7.32 -5.98 -6.45
N ALA A 17 -6.62 -5.86 -5.32
CA ALA A 17 -5.19 -5.59 -5.31
C ALA A 17 -4.38 -6.75 -5.90
N GLY A 18 -4.77 -8.00 -5.64
CA GLY A 18 -4.20 -9.16 -6.30
C GLY A 18 -4.35 -9.11 -7.82
N VAL A 19 -5.54 -8.77 -8.32
CA VAL A 19 -5.77 -8.55 -9.75
C VAL A 19 -4.87 -7.43 -10.28
N PHE A 20 -4.77 -6.30 -9.58
CA PHE A 20 -3.90 -5.19 -9.97
C PHE A 20 -2.44 -5.64 -10.12
N VAL A 21 -1.89 -6.32 -9.10
CA VAL A 21 -0.51 -6.83 -9.14
C VAL A 21 -0.32 -7.83 -10.27
N GLY A 22 -1.30 -8.70 -10.51
CA GLY A 22 -1.28 -9.65 -11.62
C GLY A 22 -1.24 -8.97 -12.99
N VAL A 23 -2.08 -7.95 -13.20
CA VAL A 23 -2.18 -7.20 -14.48
C VAL A 23 -0.95 -6.35 -14.73
N VAL A 24 -0.55 -5.56 -13.75
CA VAL A 24 0.55 -4.60 -13.88
C VAL A 24 1.91 -5.30 -13.89
N GLY A 25 1.98 -6.45 -13.21
CA GLY A 25 3.15 -7.30 -13.19
C GLY A 25 4.33 -6.70 -12.41
N ARG A 26 5.39 -7.50 -12.33
CA ARG A 26 6.63 -7.13 -11.62
C ARG A 26 7.41 -6.04 -12.36
N SER A 27 7.42 -6.07 -13.68
CA SER A 27 8.17 -5.13 -14.54
C SER A 27 7.74 -3.68 -14.36
N SER A 28 6.45 -3.44 -14.10
CA SER A 28 5.95 -2.09 -13.83
C SER A 28 6.39 -1.57 -12.47
N ALA A 29 6.37 -2.42 -11.43
CA ALA A 29 6.87 -2.04 -10.11
C ALA A 29 8.38 -1.74 -10.14
N GLU A 30 9.15 -2.55 -10.87
CA GLU A 30 10.58 -2.33 -11.14
C GLU A 30 10.81 -1.01 -11.90
N SER A 31 10.02 -0.72 -12.94
CA SER A 31 10.10 0.55 -13.67
C SER A 31 9.84 1.76 -12.77
N VAL A 32 8.87 1.69 -11.86
CA VAL A 32 8.61 2.74 -10.86
C VAL A 32 9.82 2.92 -9.94
N ALA A 33 10.39 1.81 -9.42
CA ALA A 33 11.54 1.84 -8.54
C ALA A 33 12.77 2.45 -9.24
N TYR A 34 13.07 2.04 -10.47
CA TYR A 34 14.19 2.56 -11.27
C TYR A 34 14.00 4.05 -11.60
N PHE A 35 12.79 4.45 -11.98
CA PHE A 35 12.47 5.85 -12.20
C PHE A 35 12.67 6.68 -10.92
N MET A 36 12.18 6.18 -9.78
CA MET A 36 12.38 6.84 -8.50
C MET A 36 13.86 6.99 -8.15
N LEU A 37 14.65 5.93 -8.33
CA LEU A 37 16.10 5.93 -8.05
C LEU A 37 16.89 6.77 -9.06
N SER A 38 16.36 7.05 -10.25
CA SER A 38 17.00 7.96 -11.22
C SER A 38 16.89 9.42 -10.82
N ILE A 39 15.86 9.80 -10.04
CA ILE A 39 15.60 11.17 -9.59
C ILE A 39 16.12 11.41 -8.17
N ILE A 40 15.96 10.42 -7.30
CA ILE A 40 16.24 10.54 -5.86
C ILE A 40 17.49 9.70 -5.55
N PRO A 41 18.47 10.27 -4.84
CA PRO A 41 19.61 9.48 -4.39
C PRO A 41 19.15 8.25 -3.62
N ALA A 42 19.69 7.07 -3.93
CA ALA A 42 19.24 5.78 -3.38
C ALA A 42 19.10 5.80 -1.85
N ARG A 43 19.97 6.54 -1.15
CA ARG A 43 19.93 6.67 0.32
C ARG A 43 18.63 7.24 0.88
N PHE A 44 17.88 7.99 0.08
CA PHE A 44 16.59 8.58 0.49
C PHE A 44 15.38 7.77 0.03
N ALA A 45 15.56 6.74 -0.82
CA ALA A 45 14.47 6.00 -1.41
C ALA A 45 13.51 5.41 -0.37
N VAL A 46 14.05 4.84 0.72
CA VAL A 46 13.24 4.25 1.80
C VAL A 46 12.47 5.31 2.59
N ALA A 47 13.10 6.48 2.84
CA ALA A 47 12.44 7.60 3.49
C ALA A 47 11.30 8.18 2.63
N VAL A 48 11.51 8.23 1.31
CA VAL A 48 10.46 8.66 0.36
C VAL A 48 9.29 7.67 0.36
N LEU A 49 9.55 6.36 0.38
CA LEU A 49 8.49 5.35 0.52
C LEU A 49 7.66 5.57 1.78
N PHE A 50 8.29 5.86 2.92
CA PHE A 50 7.60 6.20 4.17
C PHE A 50 6.69 7.42 4.00
N VAL A 51 7.23 8.53 3.48
CA VAL A 51 6.49 9.79 3.30
C VAL A 51 5.32 9.61 2.33
N VAL A 52 5.56 8.95 1.19
CA VAL A 52 4.49 8.65 0.21
C VAL A 52 3.39 7.79 0.84
N ALA A 53 3.76 6.78 1.63
CA ALA A 53 2.80 5.96 2.35
C ALA A 53 1.97 6.76 3.36
N CYS A 54 2.57 7.73 4.07
CA CYS A 54 1.84 8.65 4.95
C CYS A 54 0.75 9.41 4.18
N PHE A 55 1.11 10.05 3.06
CA PHE A 55 0.18 10.86 2.28
C PHE A 55 -0.93 10.03 1.62
N VAL A 56 -0.55 8.92 0.98
CA VAL A 56 -1.51 8.03 0.32
C VAL A 56 -2.52 7.48 1.32
N SER A 57 -2.03 6.99 2.47
CA SER A 57 -2.91 6.41 3.49
C SER A 57 -3.83 7.45 4.14
N THR A 58 -3.34 8.67 4.40
CA THR A 58 -4.17 9.77 4.89
C THR A 58 -5.31 10.09 3.92
N ALA A 59 -5.00 10.12 2.62
CA ALA A 59 -5.96 10.47 1.57
C ALA A 59 -6.95 9.33 1.26
N MET A 60 -6.49 8.07 1.27
CA MET A 60 -7.33 6.88 1.00
C MET A 60 -8.14 6.43 2.22
N GLY A 61 -7.70 6.78 3.43
CA GLY A 61 -8.34 6.35 4.68
C GLY A 61 -8.19 4.86 4.98
N THR A 62 -7.12 4.23 4.51
CA THR A 62 -6.88 2.81 4.76
C THR A 62 -5.38 2.48 4.73
N SER A 63 -4.89 1.94 5.84
CA SER A 63 -3.53 1.41 5.92
C SER A 63 -3.36 0.15 5.08
N VAL A 64 -4.34 -0.74 5.12
CA VAL A 64 -4.33 -2.02 4.38
C VAL A 64 -4.24 -1.79 2.87
N GLY A 65 -5.08 -0.92 2.32
CA GLY A 65 -5.07 -0.57 0.90
C GLY A 65 -3.73 0.03 0.48
N THR A 66 -3.19 0.94 1.29
CA THR A 66 -1.90 1.59 1.01
C THR A 66 -0.73 0.61 1.08
N ILE A 67 -0.68 -0.26 2.09
CA ILE A 67 0.36 -1.29 2.22
C ILE A 67 0.33 -2.21 1.00
N THR A 68 -0.84 -2.70 0.64
CA THR A 68 -1.01 -3.62 -0.50
C THR A 68 -0.56 -2.98 -1.81
N LEU A 69 -0.85 -1.69 -1.99
CA LEU A 69 -0.48 -0.92 -3.17
C LEU A 69 1.04 -0.67 -3.26
N LEU A 70 1.66 -0.26 -2.16
CA LEU A 70 3.06 0.20 -2.16
C LEU A 70 4.08 -0.91 -1.92
N THR A 71 3.67 -2.06 -1.39
CA THR A 71 4.59 -3.18 -1.10
C THR A 71 5.34 -3.69 -2.35
N PRO A 72 4.73 -3.84 -3.54
CA PRO A 72 5.46 -4.22 -4.74
C PRO A 72 6.56 -3.21 -5.11
N ILE A 73 6.31 -1.91 -4.95
CA ILE A 73 7.30 -0.85 -5.19
C ILE A 73 8.42 -0.94 -4.14
N ALA A 74 8.08 -1.15 -2.87
CA ALA A 74 9.06 -1.33 -1.80
C ALA A 74 9.98 -2.54 -2.05
N ALA A 75 9.41 -3.65 -2.54
CA ALA A 75 10.17 -4.84 -2.92
C ALA A 75 11.11 -4.57 -4.10
N ALA A 76 10.65 -3.86 -5.12
CA ALA A 76 11.46 -3.48 -6.27
C ALA A 76 12.60 -2.51 -5.86
N VAL A 77 12.33 -1.54 -4.99
CA VAL A 77 13.34 -0.64 -4.42
C VAL A 77 14.40 -1.44 -3.63
N SER A 78 13.99 -2.40 -2.80
CA SER A 78 14.90 -3.28 -2.08
C SER A 78 15.85 -4.02 -3.01
N GLN A 79 15.33 -4.60 -4.08
CA GLN A 79 16.11 -5.37 -5.05
C GLN A 79 17.08 -4.49 -5.85
N SER A 80 16.67 -3.27 -6.19
CA SER A 80 17.45 -2.35 -7.04
C SER A 80 18.52 -1.58 -6.28
N SER A 81 18.28 -1.29 -5.01
CA SER A 81 19.17 -0.46 -4.19
C SER A 81 20.02 -1.24 -3.19
N GLY A 82 19.70 -2.54 -2.98
CA GLY A 82 20.38 -3.38 -2.00
C GLY A 82 19.92 -3.15 -0.55
N PHE A 83 18.90 -2.33 -0.30
CA PHE A 83 18.32 -2.21 1.03
C PHE A 83 17.61 -3.49 1.47
N SER A 84 17.62 -3.74 2.77
CA SER A 84 16.84 -4.84 3.36
C SER A 84 15.35 -4.71 2.98
N LEU A 85 14.76 -5.80 2.48
CA LEU A 85 13.33 -5.87 2.19
C LEU A 85 12.50 -5.53 3.43
N ALA A 86 12.92 -6.01 4.59
CA ALA A 86 12.26 -5.71 5.85
C ALA A 86 12.21 -4.20 6.15
N LEU A 87 13.30 -3.47 5.89
CA LEU A 87 13.34 -2.02 6.09
C LEU A 87 12.39 -1.30 5.11
N CYS A 88 12.39 -1.67 3.84
CA CYS A 88 11.52 -1.06 2.83
C CYS A 88 10.03 -1.31 3.14
N VAL A 89 9.65 -2.54 3.47
CA VAL A 89 8.27 -2.89 3.82
C VAL A 89 7.85 -2.27 5.15
N ALA A 90 8.70 -2.29 6.17
CA ALA A 90 8.41 -1.66 7.46
C ALA A 90 8.19 -0.13 7.31
N SER A 91 8.92 0.52 6.40
CA SER A 91 8.73 1.94 6.10
C SER A 91 7.36 2.22 5.47
N VAL A 92 6.93 1.39 4.52
CA VAL A 92 5.58 1.48 3.94
C VAL A 92 4.52 1.22 5.01
N MET A 93 4.69 0.19 5.84
CA MET A 93 3.74 -0.13 6.92
C MET A 93 3.62 1.02 7.92
N GLY A 94 4.75 1.54 8.40
CA GLY A 94 4.77 2.64 9.38
C GLY A 94 4.12 3.91 8.83
N GLY A 95 4.45 4.29 7.59
CA GLY A 95 3.83 5.43 6.91
C GLY A 95 2.34 5.24 6.70
N SER A 96 1.93 4.03 6.28
CA SER A 96 0.51 3.71 6.08
C SER A 96 -0.30 3.76 7.37
N MET A 97 0.24 3.25 8.46
CA MET A 97 -0.41 3.32 9.78
C MET A 97 -0.51 4.75 10.31
N PHE A 98 0.54 5.56 10.11
CA PHE A 98 0.51 6.98 10.43
C PHE A 98 -0.61 7.70 9.68
N GLY A 99 -0.68 7.51 8.35
CA GLY A 99 -1.67 8.16 7.50
C GLY A 99 -3.11 7.75 7.85
N ASP A 100 -3.35 6.47 8.07
CA ASP A 100 -4.65 5.93 8.45
C ASP A 100 -5.15 6.53 9.79
N ASN A 101 -4.26 6.63 10.77
CA ASN A 101 -4.57 7.26 12.05
C ASN A 101 -4.94 8.75 11.94
N LEU A 102 -4.46 9.45 10.93
CA LEU A 102 -4.74 10.87 10.72
C LEU A 102 -5.81 11.11 9.65
N SER A 103 -6.33 10.08 9.01
CA SER A 103 -7.37 10.21 8.01
C SER A 103 -8.73 10.57 8.63
N PHE A 104 -9.45 11.48 7.96
CA PHE A 104 -10.84 11.82 8.29
C PHE A 104 -11.86 10.83 7.71
N ILE A 105 -11.45 9.99 6.77
CA ILE A 105 -12.32 9.05 6.06
C ILE A 105 -12.02 7.58 6.41
N SER A 106 -11.10 7.32 7.34
CA SER A 106 -10.78 5.97 7.81
C SER A 106 -11.96 5.37 8.59
N ASP A 107 -12.41 4.20 8.15
CA ASP A 107 -13.52 3.47 8.80
C ASP A 107 -13.23 3.20 10.27
N THR A 108 -12.00 2.82 10.61
CA THR A 108 -11.57 2.57 12.00
C THR A 108 -11.62 3.84 12.85
N THR A 109 -11.21 4.97 12.27
CA THR A 109 -11.26 6.28 12.93
C THR A 109 -12.70 6.74 13.14
N ILE A 110 -13.56 6.62 12.12
CA ILE A 110 -14.98 6.96 12.21
C ILE A 110 -15.68 6.10 13.27
N ALA A 111 -15.40 4.79 13.27
CA ALA A 111 -15.97 3.89 14.27
C ALA A 111 -15.54 4.24 15.71
N ALA A 112 -14.26 4.57 15.89
CA ALA A 112 -13.74 4.99 17.19
C ALA A 112 -14.38 6.29 17.68
N CYS A 113 -14.48 7.32 16.83
CA CYS A 113 -15.12 8.59 17.17
C CYS A 113 -16.61 8.42 17.51
N ASN A 114 -17.34 7.64 16.70
CA ASN A 114 -18.74 7.35 16.95
C ASN A 114 -18.94 6.57 18.27
N GLY A 115 -18.06 5.61 18.56
CA GLY A 115 -18.11 4.84 19.79
C GLY A 115 -17.83 5.67 21.05
N GLN A 116 -16.98 6.69 20.95
CA GLN A 116 -16.60 7.59 22.04
C GLN A 116 -17.45 8.87 22.10
N GLY A 117 -18.30 9.14 21.09
CA GLY A 117 -19.10 10.35 21.01
C GLY A 117 -18.28 11.63 20.84
N CYS A 118 -17.11 11.56 20.19
CA CYS A 118 -16.24 12.70 19.92
C CYS A 118 -16.30 13.13 18.46
N GLU A 119 -15.94 14.39 18.20
CA GLU A 119 -15.84 14.89 16.82
C GLU A 119 -14.53 14.44 16.16
N MET A 120 -14.61 14.15 14.84
CA MET A 120 -13.43 13.77 14.04
C MET A 120 -12.30 14.81 14.09
N LYS A 121 -12.68 16.09 14.16
CA LYS A 121 -11.72 17.21 14.25
C LYS A 121 -10.91 17.18 15.53
N ASP A 122 -11.55 16.87 16.65
CA ASP A 122 -10.87 16.79 17.96
C ASP A 122 -9.93 15.59 17.99
N LYS A 123 -10.42 14.43 17.50
CA LYS A 123 -9.58 13.23 17.34
C LYS A 123 -8.36 13.48 16.48
N PHE A 124 -8.52 14.16 15.32
CA PHE A 124 -7.41 14.49 14.44
C PHE A 124 -6.37 15.36 15.16
N ARG A 125 -6.82 16.41 15.84
CA ARG A 125 -5.95 17.32 16.59
C ARG A 125 -5.13 16.60 17.64
N GLU A 126 -5.76 15.78 18.45
CA GLU A 126 -5.08 15.03 19.51
C GLU A 126 -4.14 13.97 18.95
N ASN A 127 -4.61 13.17 17.99
CA ASN A 127 -3.79 12.14 17.36
C ASN A 127 -2.60 12.70 16.59
N PHE A 128 -2.73 13.89 15.98
CA PHE A 128 -1.62 14.52 15.28
C PHE A 128 -0.41 14.72 16.19
N TRP A 129 -0.63 15.25 17.40
CA TRP A 129 0.44 15.49 18.36
C TRP A 129 1.02 14.23 18.98
N ILE A 130 0.26 13.13 18.98
CA ILE A 130 0.72 11.82 19.46
C ILE A 130 1.48 11.09 18.35
N ALA A 131 0.94 11.07 17.13
CA ALA A 131 1.50 10.32 16.01
C ALA A 131 2.71 11.01 15.36
N LEU A 132 2.74 12.35 15.32
CA LEU A 132 3.81 13.10 14.68
C LEU A 132 5.20 12.82 15.29
N PRO A 133 5.40 12.82 16.61
CA PRO A 133 6.69 12.45 17.20
C PRO A 133 7.14 11.04 16.81
N ALA A 134 6.22 10.08 16.79
CA ALA A 134 6.50 8.70 16.39
C ALA A 134 6.92 8.63 14.91
N ALA A 135 6.25 9.38 14.03
CA ALA A 135 6.61 9.47 12.61
C ALA A 135 7.99 10.10 12.40
N ILE A 136 8.31 11.17 13.15
CA ILE A 136 9.62 11.82 13.10
C ILE A 136 10.71 10.84 13.55
N VAL A 137 10.52 10.17 14.67
CA VAL A 137 11.46 9.16 15.17
C VAL A 137 11.64 8.04 14.14
N SER A 138 10.56 7.54 13.57
CA SER A 138 10.60 6.50 12.52
C SER A 138 11.39 6.98 11.31
N LEU A 139 11.13 8.20 10.83
CA LEU A 139 11.84 8.77 9.69
C LEU A 139 13.35 8.94 9.98
N VAL A 140 13.69 9.39 11.18
CA VAL A 140 15.10 9.53 11.62
C VAL A 140 15.77 8.15 11.66
N LEU A 141 15.12 7.13 12.22
CA LEU A 141 15.66 5.76 12.25
C LEU A 141 15.82 5.16 10.86
N ILE A 142 14.87 5.41 9.96
CA ILE A 142 14.94 5.02 8.54
C ILE A 142 16.16 5.68 7.88
N LEU A 143 16.33 6.99 8.06
CA LEU A 143 17.47 7.72 7.51
C LEU A 143 18.80 7.19 8.07
N ILE A 144 18.92 7.03 9.40
CA ILE A 144 20.13 6.46 10.02
C ILE A 144 20.42 5.07 9.44
N SER A 145 19.41 4.22 9.32
CA SER A 145 19.57 2.88 8.75
C SER A 145 19.99 2.94 7.28
N SER A 146 19.39 3.84 6.51
CA SER A 146 19.72 4.05 5.09
C SER A 146 21.16 4.58 4.91
N PHE A 147 21.62 5.46 5.77
CA PHE A 147 23.01 5.99 5.70
C PHE A 147 24.07 4.98 6.18
N ARG A 148 23.69 4.03 7.04
CA ARG A 148 24.56 2.95 7.50
C ARG A 148 24.59 1.74 6.57
N ALA A 149 23.58 1.59 5.72
CA ALA A 149 23.52 0.47 4.78
C ALA A 149 24.65 0.59 3.74
N GLU A 150 25.31 -0.51 3.48
CA GLU A 150 26.19 -0.64 2.31
C GLU A 150 25.30 -0.74 1.07
N ILE A 151 25.07 0.39 0.43
CA ILE A 151 24.29 0.44 -0.81
C ILE A 151 25.23 -0.05 -1.92
N GLY A 152 24.81 -1.11 -2.60
CA GLY A 152 25.42 -1.51 -3.86
C GLY A 152 25.37 -0.33 -4.85
N THR A 153 26.31 -0.27 -5.79
CA THR A 153 26.23 0.68 -6.90
C THR A 153 24.85 0.50 -7.53
N ALA A 154 24.01 1.53 -7.45
CA ALA A 154 22.69 1.50 -8.04
C ALA A 154 22.85 1.09 -9.52
N VAL A 155 22.44 -0.11 -9.84
CA VAL A 155 22.46 -0.58 -11.21
C VAL A 155 21.40 0.25 -11.92
N THR A 156 21.82 1.15 -12.80
CA THR A 156 20.92 1.91 -13.66
C THR A 156 20.31 0.94 -14.65
N HIS A 157 19.10 0.50 -14.35
CA HIS A 157 18.30 -0.29 -15.27
C HIS A 157 17.45 0.66 -16.12
N GLU A 158 17.25 0.29 -17.36
CA GLU A 158 16.31 0.97 -18.25
C GLU A 158 14.91 0.78 -17.65
N TYR A 159 14.14 1.87 -17.57
CA TYR A 159 12.75 1.86 -17.14
C TYR A 159 11.84 2.32 -18.28
N ASN A 160 10.64 1.77 -18.30
CA ASN A 160 9.65 2.12 -19.31
C ASN A 160 8.59 3.05 -18.69
N LEU A 161 8.59 4.32 -19.14
CA LEU A 161 7.64 5.33 -18.63
C LEU A 161 6.18 4.95 -18.82
N THR A 162 5.84 4.21 -19.87
CA THR A 162 4.47 3.75 -20.08
C THR A 162 4.01 2.74 -19.03
N GLN A 163 4.91 1.90 -18.53
CA GLN A 163 4.63 0.94 -17.47
C GLN A 163 4.45 1.59 -16.08
N ILE A 164 4.93 2.82 -15.92
CA ILE A 164 4.77 3.58 -14.68
C ILE A 164 3.36 4.17 -14.56
N ILE A 165 2.68 4.44 -15.69
CA ILE A 165 1.38 5.12 -15.72
C ILE A 165 0.34 4.50 -14.78
N PRO A 166 0.11 3.17 -14.74
CA PRO A 166 -0.88 2.58 -13.84
C PRO A 166 -0.61 2.90 -12.37
N TYR A 167 0.65 2.84 -11.94
CA TYR A 167 1.03 3.19 -10.57
C TYR A 167 0.87 4.68 -10.28
N VAL A 168 1.22 5.56 -11.24
CA VAL A 168 1.02 7.00 -11.08
C VAL A 168 -0.45 7.34 -10.94
N LEU A 169 -1.32 6.74 -11.77
CA LEU A 169 -2.77 6.94 -11.67
C LEU A 169 -3.31 6.48 -10.32
N VAL A 170 -2.85 5.34 -9.83
CA VAL A 170 -3.26 4.82 -8.52
C VAL A 170 -2.74 5.71 -7.38
N LEU A 171 -1.48 6.16 -7.45
CA LEU A 171 -0.92 7.07 -6.44
C LEU A 171 -1.65 8.42 -6.43
N VAL A 172 -1.87 9.02 -7.61
CA VAL A 172 -2.59 10.30 -7.73
C VAL A 172 -4.03 10.14 -7.26
N GLY A 173 -4.71 9.06 -7.64
CA GLY A 173 -6.06 8.75 -7.17
C GLY A 173 -6.13 8.55 -5.66
N GLY A 174 -5.12 7.89 -5.08
CA GLY A 174 -4.97 7.73 -3.64
C GLY A 174 -4.78 9.07 -2.92
N ILE A 175 -3.85 9.89 -3.39
CA ILE A 175 -3.59 11.23 -2.82
C ILE A 175 -4.82 12.15 -2.96
N ALA A 176 -5.58 12.01 -4.06
CA ALA A 176 -6.83 12.76 -4.26
C ALA A 176 -7.99 12.29 -3.37
N GLY A 177 -7.82 11.21 -2.61
CA GLY A 177 -8.83 10.68 -1.68
C GLY A 177 -9.96 9.92 -2.36
N PHE A 178 -9.74 9.39 -3.56
CA PHE A 178 -10.74 8.55 -4.21
C PHE A 178 -10.86 7.18 -3.51
N ASN A 179 -12.03 6.57 -3.65
CA ASN A 179 -12.28 5.24 -3.09
C ASN A 179 -11.27 4.21 -3.61
N VAL A 180 -10.74 3.37 -2.69
CA VAL A 180 -9.70 2.36 -2.97
C VAL A 180 -10.05 1.47 -4.16
N PHE A 181 -11.31 1.04 -4.27
CA PHE A 181 -11.76 0.20 -5.38
C PHE A 181 -11.68 0.93 -6.73
N LEU A 182 -12.11 2.19 -6.79
CA LEU A 182 -12.02 3.00 -8.01
C LEU A 182 -10.56 3.22 -8.39
N VAL A 183 -9.70 3.48 -7.43
CA VAL A 183 -8.27 3.66 -7.62
C VAL A 183 -7.63 2.39 -8.18
N LEU A 184 -7.87 1.24 -7.56
CA LEU A 184 -7.36 -0.04 -8.04
C LEU A 184 -7.94 -0.41 -9.42
N LEU A 185 -9.23 -0.16 -9.64
CA LEU A 185 -9.88 -0.43 -10.93
C LEU A 185 -9.28 0.42 -12.05
N THR A 186 -9.00 1.70 -11.81
CA THR A 186 -8.31 2.56 -12.81
C THR A 186 -6.91 2.04 -13.11
N GLY A 187 -6.18 1.56 -12.08
CA GLY A 187 -4.89 0.91 -12.25
C GLY A 187 -4.97 -0.38 -13.07
N ILE A 188 -5.95 -1.23 -12.78
CA ILE A 188 -6.18 -2.49 -13.52
C ILE A 188 -6.49 -2.19 -15.00
N VAL A 189 -7.44 -1.31 -15.26
CA VAL A 189 -7.86 -0.98 -16.64
C VAL A 189 -6.70 -0.35 -17.41
N SER A 190 -6.04 0.65 -16.85
CA SER A 190 -4.90 1.30 -17.52
C SER A 190 -3.72 0.34 -17.73
N GLY A 191 -3.42 -0.50 -16.74
CA GLY A 191 -2.39 -1.53 -16.83
C GLY A 191 -2.70 -2.55 -17.92
N ALA A 192 -3.93 -3.08 -17.94
CA ALA A 192 -4.36 -4.02 -18.96
C ALA A 192 -4.25 -3.44 -20.39
N VAL A 193 -4.75 -2.21 -20.57
CA VAL A 193 -4.65 -1.53 -21.88
C VAL A 193 -3.20 -1.35 -22.30
N ILE A 194 -2.32 -0.88 -21.42
CA ILE A 194 -0.91 -0.63 -21.74
C ILE A 194 -0.19 -1.95 -22.06
N MET A 195 -0.34 -2.97 -21.23
CA MET A 195 0.36 -4.24 -21.42
C MET A 195 -0.07 -4.97 -22.68
N LEU A 196 -1.36 -4.92 -23.02
CA LEU A 196 -1.89 -5.48 -24.27
C LEU A 196 -1.45 -4.65 -25.49
N ALA A 197 -1.51 -3.31 -25.39
CA ALA A 197 -1.12 -2.41 -26.50
C ALA A 197 0.38 -2.51 -26.81
N MET A 198 1.21 -2.75 -25.79
CA MET A 198 2.65 -2.97 -25.96
C MET A 198 3.00 -4.40 -26.44
N GLY A 199 2.01 -5.28 -26.56
CA GLY A 199 2.22 -6.68 -26.95
C GLY A 199 3.06 -7.49 -25.96
N GLN A 200 3.14 -7.04 -24.70
CA GLN A 200 3.91 -7.73 -23.66
C GLN A 200 3.22 -8.99 -23.14
N VAL A 201 1.91 -9.01 -23.23
CA VAL A 201 1.08 -10.14 -22.80
C VAL A 201 -0.06 -10.35 -23.81
N THR A 202 -0.46 -11.59 -23.99
CA THR A 202 -1.67 -11.94 -24.73
C THR A 202 -2.90 -11.79 -23.82
N PRO A 203 -4.13 -11.66 -24.38
CA PRO A 203 -5.34 -11.63 -23.55
C PRO A 203 -5.49 -12.86 -22.64
N TYR A 204 -5.05 -14.03 -23.08
CA TYR A 204 -5.06 -15.25 -22.30
C TYR A 204 -4.09 -15.19 -21.11
N GLU A 205 -2.85 -14.76 -21.36
CA GLU A 205 -1.83 -14.57 -20.31
C GLU A 205 -2.26 -13.51 -19.30
N MET A 206 -2.93 -12.44 -19.76
CA MET A 206 -3.50 -11.42 -18.88
C MET A 206 -4.53 -12.01 -17.91
N LEU A 207 -5.47 -12.83 -18.40
CA LEU A 207 -6.46 -13.49 -17.56
C LEU A 207 -5.81 -14.50 -16.59
N ALA A 208 -4.81 -15.23 -17.06
CA ALA A 208 -4.04 -16.14 -16.21
C ALA A 208 -3.29 -15.36 -15.09
N ALA A 209 -2.69 -14.23 -15.42
CA ALA A 209 -2.00 -13.36 -14.46
C ALA A 209 -2.97 -12.76 -13.44
N MET A 210 -4.18 -12.32 -13.84
CA MET A 210 -5.24 -11.91 -12.93
C MET A 210 -5.61 -13.03 -11.94
N GLY A 211 -5.82 -14.26 -12.46
CA GLY A 211 -6.11 -15.43 -11.64
C GLY A 211 -4.99 -15.76 -10.66
N SER A 212 -3.75 -15.69 -11.10
CA SER A 212 -2.57 -15.89 -10.25
C SER A 212 -2.47 -14.82 -9.15
N GLY A 213 -2.75 -13.56 -9.49
CA GLY A 213 -2.77 -12.46 -8.51
C GLY A 213 -3.84 -12.67 -7.44
N VAL A 214 -5.05 -13.08 -7.82
CA VAL A 214 -6.12 -13.45 -6.88
C VAL A 214 -5.69 -14.63 -6.00
N SER A 215 -5.13 -15.68 -6.58
CA SER A 215 -4.65 -16.84 -5.84
C SER A 215 -3.55 -16.49 -4.84
N GLY A 216 -2.66 -15.55 -5.19
CA GLY A 216 -1.62 -15.05 -4.30
C GLY A 216 -2.16 -14.32 -3.05
N MET A 217 -3.39 -13.83 -3.09
CA MET A 217 -4.05 -13.18 -1.93
C MET A 217 -4.86 -14.16 -1.07
N PHE A 218 -4.96 -15.44 -1.46
CA PHE A 218 -5.81 -16.39 -0.78
C PHE A 218 -5.47 -16.58 0.68
N GLU A 219 -4.19 -16.79 1.01
CA GLU A 219 -3.75 -16.97 2.40
C GLU A 219 -4.07 -15.75 3.25
N THR A 220 -3.81 -14.54 2.74
CA THR A 220 -4.12 -13.29 3.42
C THR A 220 -5.63 -13.14 3.68
N CYS A 221 -6.45 -13.47 2.69
CA CYS A 221 -7.91 -13.48 2.84
C CYS A 221 -8.36 -14.49 3.90
N MET A 222 -7.82 -15.70 3.88
CA MET A 222 -8.18 -16.75 4.85
C MET A 222 -7.78 -16.38 6.28
N VAL A 223 -6.59 -15.83 6.47
CA VAL A 223 -6.14 -15.33 7.78
C VAL A 223 -7.08 -14.22 8.28
N ALA A 224 -7.42 -13.27 7.43
CA ALA A 224 -8.36 -12.20 7.78
C ALA A 224 -9.73 -12.72 8.23
N VAL A 225 -10.27 -13.70 7.49
CA VAL A 225 -11.55 -14.35 7.83
C VAL A 225 -11.47 -15.09 9.17
N LEU A 226 -10.41 -15.86 9.40
CA LEU A 226 -10.23 -16.61 10.65
C LEU A 226 -10.09 -15.69 11.86
N VAL A 227 -9.26 -14.64 11.74
CA VAL A 227 -9.10 -13.63 12.79
C VAL A 227 -10.43 -12.94 13.09
N ALA A 228 -11.18 -12.58 12.07
CA ALA A 228 -12.49 -11.96 12.23
C ALA A 228 -13.51 -12.89 12.94
N ALA A 229 -13.50 -14.19 12.61
CA ALA A 229 -14.33 -15.17 13.28
C ALA A 229 -13.94 -15.32 14.77
N MET A 230 -12.64 -15.36 15.07
CA MET A 230 -12.14 -15.41 16.44
C MET A 230 -12.54 -14.14 17.22
N CYS A 231 -12.38 -12.95 16.66
CA CYS A 231 -12.80 -11.71 17.29
C CYS A 231 -14.31 -11.67 17.56
N ALA A 232 -15.13 -12.18 16.62
CA ALA A 232 -16.57 -12.27 16.82
C ALA A 232 -16.92 -13.18 18.01
N LEU A 233 -16.30 -14.35 18.11
CA LEU A 233 -16.51 -15.29 19.22
C LEU A 233 -16.08 -14.68 20.56
N ILE A 234 -14.93 -13.98 20.60
CA ILE A 234 -14.47 -13.32 21.82
C ILE A 234 -15.46 -12.23 22.25
N ARG A 235 -15.96 -11.43 21.29
CA ARG A 235 -16.97 -10.39 21.57
C ARG A 235 -18.28 -10.96 22.10
N GLU A 236 -18.80 -12.03 21.51
CA GLU A 236 -20.04 -12.69 21.96
C GLU A 236 -19.92 -13.28 23.38
N ASN A 237 -18.71 -13.64 23.79
CA ASN A 237 -18.43 -14.16 25.12
C ASN A 237 -17.96 -13.10 26.12
N GLY A 238 -18.09 -11.81 25.80
CA GLY A 238 -17.76 -10.70 26.72
C GLY A 238 -16.26 -10.47 26.91
N GLY A 239 -15.43 -10.87 25.94
CA GLY A 239 -13.98 -10.71 25.98
C GLY A 239 -13.46 -9.34 25.53
N PHE A 240 -14.33 -8.44 25.10
CA PHE A 240 -14.09 -7.03 24.76
C PHE A 240 -15.15 -6.15 25.37
#